data_0fb114fd75a637e34662aa93c7faa818
#
_entry.id   0fb114fd75a637e34662aa93c7faa818
#
_cell.length_a   1.000
_cell.length_b   1.000
_cell.length_c   1.000
_cell.angle_alpha   90.00
_cell.angle_beta   90.00
_cell.angle_gamma   90.00
#
_symmetry.space_group_name_H-M   'P 1'
#
loop_
_entity.id
_entity.type
_entity.pdbx_description
1 polymer ?
#
loop_
_entity_poly.entity_id
_entity_poly.type
_entity_poly.pdbx_seq_one_letter_code
_entity_poly.pdbx_strand_id
1 'polypeptide(L)'
;MKTILISILLLLNLSIQAQEQFRTAHFNWSPKTQTIQKEIYGFNSETNEKEWIKTETYVFYNTYLDTMVVDLGNAKEVTECNYNIDGNLKVKYTYYLQSETQDKTLFFYDKELRLTKSQEFVQGRLFSETRHSYDKQNRLMKSVCREKETGFSEIIEYSNYTSDDSYTKTSYYNQGKKENSLDVEIYKNGLLIEATYKLFDLTTKIIFKYDEKRNMLSEQKNNEAPTLYLYEYDTEGNPTKITISNAQNPYVNSEIRVKSTYSDFMTN
;
A
#
# COMPACT_ATOMS: atom_id res chain seq x y z
N MET A 1 30.67 1.77 5.68
CA MET A 1 29.28 1.92 6.13
C MET A 1 28.40 1.75 4.91
N LYS A 2 27.72 0.61 4.79
CA LYS A 2 26.90 0.25 3.64
C LYS A 2 25.56 0.99 3.75
N THR A 3 25.37 2.01 2.94
CA THR A 3 24.07 2.67 2.78
C THR A 3 23.28 1.87 1.76
N ILE A 4 22.59 0.83 2.22
CA ILE A 4 21.54 0.17 1.41
C ILE A 4 20.38 1.14 1.42
N LEU A 5 20.20 1.83 0.29
CA LEU A 5 19.06 2.69 0.05
C LEU A 5 17.83 1.78 -0.07
N ILE A 6 17.06 1.69 1.01
CA ILE A 6 15.77 0.99 1.05
C ILE A 6 14.74 1.88 0.35
N SER A 7 14.79 1.89 -1.00
CA SER A 7 13.74 2.53 -1.82
C SER A 7 12.57 1.59 -2.13
N ILE A 8 12.44 0.47 -1.42
CA ILE A 8 11.45 -0.58 -1.74
C ILE A 8 10.15 -0.45 -0.92
N LEU A 9 10.03 0.56 -0.07
CA LEU A 9 8.86 0.66 0.84
C LEU A 9 7.66 1.42 0.26
N LEU A 10 7.62 1.76 -1.02
CA LEU A 10 6.59 2.63 -1.62
C LEU A 10 5.53 1.91 -2.47
N LEU A 11 5.53 0.59 -2.53
CA LEU A 11 4.54 -0.14 -3.35
C LEU A 11 3.22 -0.48 -2.63
N LEU A 12 2.97 0.03 -1.43
CA LEU A 12 1.73 -0.23 -0.68
C LEU A 12 1.08 1.02 -0.09
N ASN A 13 1.31 2.21 -0.65
CA ASN A 13 0.37 3.30 -0.44
C ASN A 13 -0.84 3.08 -1.35
N LEU A 14 -1.59 2.00 -1.07
CA LEU A 14 -2.98 1.94 -1.43
C LEU A 14 -3.63 3.18 -0.81
N SER A 15 -4.09 4.10 -1.66
CA SER A 15 -4.98 5.16 -1.22
C SER A 15 -6.11 4.50 -0.45
N ILE A 16 -5.99 4.52 0.86
CA ILE A 16 -7.01 4.02 1.75
C ILE A 16 -8.15 5.03 1.67
N GLN A 17 -9.02 4.84 0.68
CA GLN A 17 -10.41 5.24 0.94
C GLN A 17 -10.77 4.51 2.23
N ALA A 18 -11.52 5.13 3.12
CA ALA A 18 -11.82 4.61 4.45
C ALA A 18 -12.53 3.23 4.50
N GLN A 19 -12.64 2.55 3.38
CA GLN A 19 -12.96 1.15 3.26
C GLN A 19 -11.69 0.41 2.83
N GLU A 20 -10.97 -0.17 3.78
CA GLU A 20 -9.94 -1.17 3.48
C GLU A 20 -10.63 -2.42 2.89
N GLN A 21 -10.94 -2.36 1.60
CA GLN A 21 -11.37 -3.51 0.82
C GLN A 21 -10.22 -3.86 -0.11
N PHE A 22 -9.50 -4.89 0.23
CA PHE A 22 -8.45 -5.41 -0.64
C PHE A 22 -9.08 -6.29 -1.72
N ARG A 23 -9.37 -5.72 -2.88
CA ARG A 23 -9.89 -6.44 -4.05
C ARG A 23 -8.85 -6.47 -5.16
N THR A 24 -9.00 -7.42 -6.10
CA THR A 24 -8.15 -7.48 -7.31
C THR A 24 -8.08 -6.15 -8.03
N ALA A 25 -9.19 -5.42 -8.14
CA ALA A 25 -9.26 -4.10 -8.76
C ALA A 25 -8.37 -3.05 -8.08
N HIS A 26 -8.17 -3.12 -6.75
CA HIS A 26 -7.27 -2.20 -6.03
C HIS A 26 -5.80 -2.43 -6.38
N PHE A 27 -5.47 -3.63 -6.83
CA PHE A 27 -4.11 -3.97 -7.27
C PHE A 27 -3.95 -3.86 -8.79
N ASN A 28 -4.99 -3.39 -9.50
CA ASN A 28 -5.04 -3.33 -10.96
C ASN A 28 -4.86 -4.70 -11.64
N TRP A 29 -5.43 -5.76 -11.05
CA TRP A 29 -5.41 -7.12 -11.56
C TRP A 29 -6.78 -7.54 -12.10
N SER A 30 -6.75 -8.52 -13.02
CA SER A 30 -7.99 -9.10 -13.56
C SER A 30 -8.92 -9.60 -12.45
N PRO A 31 -10.24 -9.39 -12.53
CA PRO A 31 -11.19 -9.92 -11.55
C PRO A 31 -11.22 -11.46 -11.51
N LYS A 32 -10.73 -12.15 -12.54
CA LYS A 32 -10.57 -13.61 -12.56
C LYS A 32 -9.38 -14.11 -11.73
N THR A 33 -8.51 -13.21 -11.27
CA THR A 33 -7.29 -13.59 -10.54
C THR A 33 -7.62 -14.28 -9.23
N GLN A 34 -7.07 -15.48 -9.03
CA GLN A 34 -7.14 -16.22 -7.78
C GLN A 34 -5.89 -16.08 -6.94
N THR A 35 -4.74 -16.11 -7.59
CA THR A 35 -3.45 -16.02 -6.91
C THR A 35 -2.50 -15.15 -7.70
N ILE A 36 -1.75 -14.32 -6.99
CA ILE A 36 -0.60 -13.60 -7.51
C ILE A 36 0.60 -13.93 -6.67
N GLN A 37 1.68 -14.39 -7.27
CA GLN A 37 2.98 -14.55 -6.64
C GLN A 37 3.97 -13.57 -7.29
N LYS A 38 4.62 -12.73 -6.48
CA LYS A 38 5.66 -11.80 -6.89
C LYS A 38 6.99 -12.23 -6.29
N GLU A 39 7.96 -12.53 -7.13
CA GLU A 39 9.36 -12.71 -6.72
C GLU A 39 10.10 -11.41 -6.98
N ILE A 40 10.64 -10.80 -5.95
CA ILE A 40 11.28 -9.48 -5.99
C ILE A 40 12.78 -9.66 -5.91
N TYR A 41 13.49 -9.11 -6.88
CA TYR A 41 14.93 -9.18 -7.01
C TYR A 41 15.54 -7.78 -7.02
N GLY A 42 16.66 -7.61 -6.32
CA GLY A 42 17.57 -6.48 -6.48
C GLY A 42 18.76 -6.85 -7.35
N PHE A 43 19.54 -5.85 -7.71
CA PHE A 43 20.81 -6.05 -8.39
C PHE A 43 21.93 -5.40 -7.59
N ASN A 44 23.00 -6.13 -7.40
CA ASN A 44 24.22 -5.60 -6.80
C ASN A 44 24.80 -4.50 -7.72
N SER A 45 25.01 -3.31 -7.19
CA SER A 45 25.47 -2.16 -7.98
C SER A 45 26.90 -2.30 -8.52
N GLU A 46 27.73 -3.18 -7.93
CA GLU A 46 29.12 -3.40 -8.32
C GLU A 46 29.27 -4.57 -9.30
N THR A 47 28.56 -5.68 -9.04
CA THR A 47 28.67 -6.91 -9.85
C THR A 47 27.57 -7.06 -10.88
N ASN A 48 26.48 -6.28 -10.76
CA ASN A 48 25.23 -6.41 -11.51
C ASN A 48 24.60 -7.83 -11.38
N GLU A 49 24.97 -8.56 -10.33
CA GLU A 49 24.37 -9.85 -10.03
C GLU A 49 22.99 -9.67 -9.44
N LYS A 50 22.08 -10.54 -9.85
CA LYS A 50 20.70 -10.58 -9.41
C LYS A 50 20.60 -11.31 -8.09
N GLU A 51 20.04 -10.63 -7.08
CA GLU A 51 19.83 -11.18 -5.74
C GLU A 51 18.34 -11.22 -5.42
N TRP A 52 17.83 -12.38 -4.97
CA TRP A 52 16.47 -12.48 -4.46
C TRP A 52 16.33 -11.72 -3.14
N ILE A 53 15.25 -10.95 -3.01
CA ILE A 53 14.95 -10.14 -1.81
C ILE A 53 13.82 -10.77 -1.02
N LYS A 54 12.68 -11.02 -1.69
CA LYS A 54 11.47 -11.58 -1.06
C LYS A 54 10.52 -12.15 -2.09
N THR A 55 9.57 -12.95 -1.58
CA THR A 55 8.39 -13.39 -2.33
C THR A 55 7.14 -12.89 -1.62
N GLU A 56 6.21 -12.31 -2.38
CA GLU A 56 4.87 -11.94 -1.93
C GLU A 56 3.84 -12.81 -2.64
N THR A 57 2.94 -13.42 -1.89
CA THR A 57 1.84 -14.22 -2.45
C THR A 57 0.52 -13.66 -1.95
N TYR A 58 -0.39 -13.40 -2.88
CA TYR A 58 -1.73 -12.90 -2.63
C TYR A 58 -2.74 -13.94 -3.11
N VAL A 59 -3.66 -14.32 -2.26
CA VAL A 59 -4.75 -15.26 -2.55
C VAL A 59 -6.06 -14.51 -2.48
N PHE A 60 -6.90 -14.65 -3.51
CA PHE A 60 -8.18 -13.98 -3.61
C PHE A 60 -9.32 -15.00 -3.62
N TYR A 61 -10.39 -14.67 -2.91
CA TYR A 61 -11.65 -15.37 -2.98
C TYR A 61 -12.75 -14.38 -3.41
N ASN A 62 -13.43 -14.67 -4.52
CA ASN A 62 -14.46 -13.78 -5.09
C ASN A 62 -13.98 -12.32 -5.22
N THR A 63 -12.79 -12.12 -5.77
CA THR A 63 -12.10 -10.82 -5.93
C THR A 63 -11.59 -10.16 -4.64
N TYR A 64 -11.94 -10.65 -3.46
CA TYR A 64 -11.43 -10.14 -2.18
C TYR A 64 -10.13 -10.83 -1.81
N LEU A 65 -9.18 -10.07 -1.27
CA LEU A 65 -7.96 -10.62 -0.70
C LEU A 65 -8.31 -11.46 0.53
N ASP A 66 -8.05 -12.76 0.47
CA ASP A 66 -8.22 -13.69 1.58
C ASP A 66 -6.95 -13.76 2.42
N THR A 67 -5.83 -14.04 1.75
CA THR A 67 -4.54 -14.21 2.41
C THR A 67 -3.43 -13.52 1.64
N MET A 68 -2.49 -12.91 2.37
CA MET A 68 -1.23 -12.43 1.85
C MET A 68 -0.07 -13.06 2.63
N VAL A 69 0.94 -13.53 1.92
CA VAL A 69 2.17 -14.07 2.51
C VAL A 69 3.36 -13.27 2.02
N VAL A 70 4.19 -12.79 2.93
CA VAL A 70 5.50 -12.18 2.64
C VAL A 70 6.57 -13.12 3.19
N ASP A 71 7.42 -13.62 2.28
CA ASP A 71 8.53 -14.52 2.59
C ASP A 71 9.85 -13.78 2.34
N LEU A 72 10.64 -13.58 3.39
CA LEU A 72 11.97 -12.95 3.37
C LEU A 72 13.11 -13.99 3.45
N GLY A 73 12.79 -15.27 3.35
CA GLY A 73 13.72 -16.39 3.51
C GLY A 73 13.92 -16.78 4.97
N ASN A 74 14.39 -15.87 5.79
CA ASN A 74 14.57 -16.09 7.24
C ASN A 74 13.38 -15.62 8.09
N ALA A 75 12.43 -14.92 7.52
CA ALA A 75 11.23 -14.44 8.16
C ALA A 75 10.02 -14.59 7.24
N LYS A 76 8.89 -14.98 7.81
CA LYS A 76 7.63 -15.13 7.08
C LYS A 76 6.48 -14.49 7.84
N GLU A 77 5.76 -13.64 7.12
CA GLU A 77 4.56 -12.97 7.61
C GLU A 77 3.35 -13.47 6.81
N VAL A 78 2.26 -13.79 7.51
CA VAL A 78 0.99 -14.22 6.91
C VAL A 78 -0.10 -13.27 7.38
N THR A 79 -0.77 -12.62 6.45
CA THR A 79 -1.93 -11.78 6.72
C THR A 79 -3.20 -12.47 6.23
N GLU A 80 -4.20 -12.60 7.08
CA GLU A 80 -5.52 -13.13 6.78
C GLU A 80 -6.57 -12.03 6.91
N CYS A 81 -7.46 -11.94 5.92
CA CYS A 81 -8.52 -10.94 5.83
C CYS A 81 -9.89 -11.61 5.94
N ASN A 82 -10.70 -11.21 6.93
CA ASN A 82 -12.05 -11.73 7.12
C ASN A 82 -13.08 -10.61 6.91
N TYR A 83 -14.07 -10.87 6.08
CA TYR A 83 -15.10 -9.92 5.68
C TYR A 83 -16.45 -10.24 6.34
N ASN A 84 -17.29 -9.23 6.52
CA ASN A 84 -18.69 -9.43 6.90
C ASN A 84 -19.53 -9.79 5.68
N ILE A 85 -20.83 -10.02 5.90
CA ILE A 85 -21.77 -10.42 4.83
C ILE A 85 -21.94 -9.31 3.76
N ASP A 86 -21.69 -8.05 4.13
CA ASP A 86 -21.78 -6.89 3.22
C ASP A 86 -20.49 -6.71 2.41
N GLY A 87 -19.48 -7.58 2.61
CA GLY A 87 -18.20 -7.52 1.93
C GLY A 87 -17.23 -6.49 2.49
N ASN A 88 -17.49 -5.94 3.69
CA ASN A 88 -16.57 -5.04 4.36
C ASN A 88 -15.57 -5.83 5.21
N LEU A 89 -14.31 -5.41 5.23
CA LEU A 89 -13.26 -6.03 6.03
C LEU A 89 -13.61 -5.89 7.52
N LYS A 90 -13.81 -7.01 8.20
CA LYS A 90 -14.19 -7.05 9.62
C LYS A 90 -13.00 -7.18 10.54
N VAL A 91 -12.05 -8.03 10.16
CA VAL A 91 -10.82 -8.27 10.92
C VAL A 91 -9.69 -8.68 9.98
N LYS A 92 -8.51 -8.20 10.30
CA LYS A 92 -7.24 -8.61 9.70
C LYS A 92 -6.36 -9.19 10.79
N TYR A 93 -5.79 -10.36 10.55
CA TYR A 93 -4.78 -10.99 11.39
C TYR A 93 -3.44 -10.97 10.66
N THR A 94 -2.36 -10.68 11.37
CA THR A 94 -0.99 -10.76 10.86
C THR A 94 -0.19 -11.67 11.78
N TYR A 95 0.33 -12.76 11.24
CA TYR A 95 1.12 -13.78 11.95
C TYR A 95 2.58 -13.66 11.55
N TYR A 96 3.45 -13.58 12.53
CA TYR A 96 4.91 -13.59 12.35
C TYR A 96 5.43 -14.96 12.76
N LEU A 97 5.67 -15.85 11.78
CA LEU A 97 5.89 -17.28 12.04
C LEU A 97 7.15 -17.57 12.87
N GLN A 98 8.20 -16.71 12.78
CA GLN A 98 9.44 -16.90 13.53
C GLN A 98 9.30 -16.55 15.02
N SER A 99 8.50 -15.56 15.35
CA SER A 99 8.28 -15.11 16.74
C SER A 99 7.06 -15.75 17.38
N GLU A 100 6.28 -16.52 16.59
CA GLU A 100 4.99 -17.09 17.03
C GLU A 100 4.02 -16.03 17.58
N THR A 101 4.14 -14.79 17.08
CA THR A 101 3.32 -13.66 17.52
C THR A 101 2.24 -13.35 16.50
N GLN A 102 1.17 -12.74 16.97
CA GLN A 102 0.02 -12.35 16.16
C GLN A 102 -0.42 -10.94 16.51
N ASP A 103 -0.63 -10.14 15.45
CA ASP A 103 -1.31 -8.87 15.52
C ASP A 103 -2.72 -8.99 14.95
N LYS A 104 -3.62 -8.11 15.38
CA LYS A 104 -5.01 -8.12 14.94
C LYS A 104 -5.50 -6.69 14.75
N THR A 105 -6.18 -6.42 13.64
CA THR A 105 -6.90 -5.16 13.43
C THR A 105 -8.39 -5.43 13.31
N LEU A 106 -9.20 -4.73 14.08
CA LEU A 106 -10.68 -4.76 14.03
C LEU A 106 -11.18 -3.51 13.32
N PHE A 107 -12.22 -3.67 12.48
CA PHE A 107 -12.85 -2.60 11.71
C PHE A 107 -14.31 -2.46 12.10
N PHE A 108 -14.78 -1.22 12.31
CA PHE A 108 -16.11 -0.91 12.78
C PHE A 108 -16.79 0.06 11.82
N TYR A 109 -17.98 -0.27 11.39
CA TYR A 109 -18.77 0.47 10.41
C TYR A 109 -20.03 1.05 11.02
N ASP A 110 -20.53 2.15 10.47
CA ASP A 110 -21.86 2.66 10.79
C ASP A 110 -22.95 1.97 9.95
N LYS A 111 -24.19 2.42 10.13
CA LYS A 111 -25.34 1.88 9.39
C LYS A 111 -25.35 2.18 7.89
N GLU A 112 -24.55 3.17 7.46
CA GLU A 112 -24.29 3.52 6.06
C GLU A 112 -23.09 2.74 5.49
N LEU A 113 -22.56 1.73 6.22
CA LEU A 113 -21.41 0.90 5.87
C LEU A 113 -20.10 1.68 5.72
N ARG A 114 -19.98 2.88 6.33
CA ARG A 114 -18.73 3.66 6.34
C ARG A 114 -17.86 3.24 7.52
N LEU A 115 -16.57 3.09 7.29
CA LEU A 115 -15.60 2.78 8.34
C LEU A 115 -15.50 3.95 9.34
N THR A 116 -15.96 3.76 10.56
CA THR A 116 -15.92 4.81 11.58
C THR A 116 -14.72 4.69 12.51
N LYS A 117 -14.22 3.46 12.69
CA LYS A 117 -13.12 3.18 13.62
C LYS A 117 -12.37 1.93 13.21
N SER A 118 -11.06 1.92 13.42
CA SER A 118 -10.26 0.68 13.49
C SER A 118 -9.47 0.62 14.80
N GLN A 119 -9.15 -0.59 15.25
CA GLN A 119 -8.36 -0.85 16.45
C GLN A 119 -7.32 -1.90 16.16
N GLU A 120 -6.07 -1.57 16.38
CA GLU A 120 -4.94 -2.45 16.22
C GLU A 120 -4.49 -3.01 17.58
N PHE A 121 -4.28 -4.31 17.60
CA PHE A 121 -3.81 -5.04 18.76
C PHE A 121 -2.49 -5.72 18.40
N VAL A 122 -1.45 -5.42 19.16
CA VAL A 122 -0.14 -6.06 19.08
C VAL A 122 0.01 -7.01 20.25
N GLN A 123 0.26 -8.28 19.97
CA GLN A 123 0.37 -9.33 21.00
C GLN A 123 -0.82 -9.32 22.00
N GLY A 124 -2.02 -9.10 21.48
CA GLY A 124 -3.27 -9.09 22.26
C GLY A 124 -3.54 -7.79 23.05
N ARG A 125 -2.65 -6.80 23.05
CA ARG A 125 -2.84 -5.50 23.69
C ARG A 125 -3.26 -4.45 22.68
N LEU A 126 -4.21 -3.59 23.03
CA LEU A 126 -4.61 -2.46 22.19
C LEU A 126 -3.43 -1.50 22.01
N PHE A 127 -2.86 -1.50 20.80
CA PHE A 127 -1.74 -0.65 20.43
C PHE A 127 -2.22 0.72 19.94
N SER A 128 -3.14 0.73 18.96
CA SER A 128 -3.64 1.97 18.38
C SER A 128 -5.15 1.94 18.10
N GLU A 129 -5.73 3.13 18.04
CA GLU A 129 -7.11 3.34 17.62
C GLU A 129 -7.16 4.48 16.60
N THR A 130 -7.77 4.22 15.44
CA THR A 130 -8.03 5.22 14.40
C THR A 130 -9.52 5.49 14.31
N ARG A 131 -9.92 6.76 14.29
CA ARG A 131 -11.30 7.21 14.09
C ARG A 131 -11.41 8.02 12.82
N HIS A 132 -12.51 7.81 12.09
CA HIS A 132 -12.81 8.45 10.82
C HIS A 132 -14.04 9.35 10.93
N SER A 133 -14.03 10.46 10.22
CA SER A 133 -15.18 11.36 10.09
C SER A 133 -15.41 11.75 8.64
N TYR A 134 -16.69 11.99 8.30
CA TYR A 134 -17.16 12.19 6.94
C TYR A 134 -17.89 13.53 6.81
N ASP A 135 -17.91 14.08 5.62
CA ASP A 135 -18.71 15.26 5.28
C ASP A 135 -20.17 14.87 4.96
N LYS A 136 -20.98 15.86 4.62
CA LYS A 136 -22.40 15.68 4.28
C LYS A 136 -22.61 14.92 2.95
N GLN A 137 -21.60 14.82 2.13
CA GLN A 137 -21.56 14.07 0.87
C GLN A 137 -20.99 12.65 1.06
N ASN A 138 -20.79 12.19 2.31
CA ASN A 138 -20.18 10.90 2.67
C ASN A 138 -18.71 10.75 2.25
N ARG A 139 -17.99 11.86 1.98
CA ARG A 139 -16.55 11.81 1.69
C ARG A 139 -15.78 11.87 2.99
N LEU A 140 -14.67 11.14 3.05
CA LEU A 140 -13.79 11.11 4.22
C LEU A 140 -13.15 12.48 4.41
N MET A 141 -13.37 13.10 5.59
CA MET A 141 -12.78 14.39 5.92
C MET A 141 -11.54 14.28 6.79
N LYS A 142 -11.55 13.33 7.72
CA LYS A 142 -10.49 13.24 8.72
C LYS A 142 -10.37 11.84 9.28
N SER A 143 -9.14 11.43 9.51
CA SER A 143 -8.77 10.26 10.30
C SER A 143 -7.84 10.69 11.43
N VAL A 144 -8.02 10.13 12.62
CA VAL A 144 -7.17 10.39 13.78
C VAL A 144 -6.73 9.06 14.37
N CYS A 145 -5.46 8.73 14.19
CA CYS A 145 -4.82 7.59 14.84
C CYS A 145 -4.19 8.04 16.17
N ARG A 146 -4.31 7.21 17.20
CA ARG A 146 -3.66 7.42 18.50
C ARG A 146 -3.09 6.13 19.03
N GLU A 147 -1.79 6.11 19.26
CA GLU A 147 -1.12 5.04 19.99
C GLU A 147 -1.37 5.18 21.49
N LYS A 148 -1.59 4.06 22.16
CA LYS A 148 -1.97 4.06 23.58
C LYS A 148 -0.80 4.24 24.54
N GLU A 149 0.36 3.69 24.17
CA GLU A 149 1.52 3.67 25.08
C GLU A 149 2.48 4.84 24.83
N THR A 150 2.69 5.22 23.59
CA THR A 150 3.69 6.24 23.22
C THR A 150 3.15 7.67 23.27
N GLY A 151 1.83 7.84 23.24
CA GLY A 151 1.18 9.13 23.05
C GLY A 151 1.34 9.72 21.65
N PHE A 152 1.90 8.93 20.72
CA PHE A 152 1.97 9.32 19.31
C PHE A 152 0.57 9.46 18.73
N SER A 153 0.38 10.46 17.88
CA SER A 153 -0.85 10.63 17.11
C SER A 153 -0.55 11.05 15.68
N GLU A 154 -1.31 10.49 14.77
CA GLU A 154 -1.37 10.91 13.37
C GLU A 154 -2.76 11.49 13.11
N ILE A 155 -2.79 12.67 12.49
CA ILE A 155 -4.01 13.30 12.02
C ILE A 155 -3.92 13.38 10.50
N ILE A 156 -4.88 12.80 9.81
CA ILE A 156 -4.99 12.84 8.35
C ILE A 156 -6.22 13.66 8.00
N GLU A 157 -6.05 14.70 7.20
CA GLU A 157 -7.12 15.53 6.67
C GLU A 157 -7.25 15.37 5.16
N TYR A 158 -8.49 15.27 4.69
CA TYR A 158 -8.83 15.12 3.28
C TYR A 158 -9.58 16.37 2.83
N SER A 159 -9.09 17.01 1.80
CA SER A 159 -9.57 18.33 1.35
C SER A 159 -9.50 18.45 -0.17
N ASN A 160 -9.95 19.63 -0.70
CA ASN A 160 -9.87 19.96 -2.12
C ASN A 160 -10.47 18.89 -3.05
N TYR A 161 -11.57 18.28 -2.61
CA TYR A 161 -12.29 17.32 -3.42
C TYR A 161 -12.82 17.95 -4.71
N THR A 162 -12.35 17.45 -5.87
CA THR A 162 -12.92 17.74 -7.18
C THR A 162 -13.82 16.61 -7.68
N SER A 163 -13.62 15.40 -7.16
CA SER A 163 -14.44 14.20 -7.26
C SER A 163 -14.16 13.33 -6.03
N ASP A 164 -14.89 12.22 -5.84
CA ASP A 164 -14.70 11.34 -4.67
C ASP A 164 -13.32 10.70 -4.61
N ASP A 165 -12.66 10.54 -5.76
CA ASP A 165 -11.34 9.94 -5.92
C ASP A 165 -10.23 10.95 -6.29
N SER A 166 -10.54 12.26 -6.22
CA SER A 166 -9.61 13.35 -6.55
C SER A 166 -9.61 14.39 -5.43
N TYR A 167 -8.57 14.36 -4.59
CA TYR A 167 -8.47 15.12 -3.35
C TYR A 167 -7.02 15.34 -2.93
N THR A 168 -6.84 16.18 -1.92
CA THR A 168 -5.58 16.35 -1.19
C THR A 168 -5.67 15.66 0.16
N LYS A 169 -4.70 14.81 0.47
CA LYS A 169 -4.51 14.19 1.78
C LYS A 169 -3.34 14.86 2.47
N THR A 170 -3.54 15.31 3.70
CA THR A 170 -2.50 15.96 4.51
C THR A 170 -2.38 15.20 5.83
N SER A 171 -1.20 14.69 6.13
CA SER A 171 -0.91 13.94 7.37
C SER A 171 -0.02 14.77 8.28
N TYR A 172 -0.42 14.88 9.54
CA TYR A 172 0.33 15.54 10.61
C TYR A 172 0.73 14.52 11.65
N TYR A 173 2.01 14.45 11.95
CA TYR A 173 2.54 13.55 12.97
C TYR A 173 2.91 14.34 14.20
N ASN A 174 2.35 13.95 15.34
CA ASN A 174 2.56 14.63 16.61
C ASN A 174 3.04 13.63 17.66
N GLN A 175 4.20 13.92 18.27
CA GLN A 175 4.68 13.25 19.45
C GLN A 175 4.65 14.25 20.62
N GLY A 176 3.59 14.20 21.41
CA GLY A 176 3.32 15.19 22.44
C GLY A 176 2.68 16.46 21.88
N LYS A 177 3.35 17.64 22.01
CA LYS A 177 2.80 18.94 21.62
C LYS A 177 3.44 19.58 20.39
N LYS A 178 4.40 18.93 19.72
CA LYS A 178 5.09 19.48 18.54
C LYS A 178 4.77 18.64 17.31
N GLU A 179 4.40 19.29 16.21
CA GLU A 179 4.36 18.66 14.90
C GLU A 179 5.78 18.27 14.50
N ASN A 180 6.00 16.97 14.28
CA ASN A 180 7.31 16.46 13.91
C ASN A 180 7.47 16.35 12.39
N SER A 181 6.38 16.15 11.66
CA SER A 181 6.39 16.05 10.21
C SER A 181 5.03 16.42 9.60
N LEU A 182 5.07 16.76 8.33
CA LEU A 182 3.91 17.07 7.51
C LEU A 182 4.07 16.38 6.16
N ASP A 183 3.10 15.58 5.78
CA ASP A 183 3.04 14.95 4.47
C ASP A 183 1.81 15.45 3.72
N VAL A 184 1.99 15.82 2.46
CA VAL A 184 0.91 16.27 1.56
C VAL A 184 0.92 15.38 0.33
N GLU A 185 -0.19 14.72 0.06
CA GLU A 185 -0.39 13.83 -1.07
C GLU A 185 -1.57 14.31 -1.92
N ILE A 186 -1.37 14.39 -3.23
CA ILE A 186 -2.39 14.84 -4.19
C ILE A 186 -2.83 13.65 -5.03
N TYR A 187 -4.11 13.32 -4.93
CA TYR A 187 -4.75 12.25 -5.67
C TYR A 187 -5.60 12.79 -6.81
N LYS A 188 -5.53 12.14 -7.97
CA LYS A 188 -6.39 12.41 -9.13
C LYS A 188 -6.87 11.09 -9.72
N ASN A 189 -8.19 10.94 -9.84
CA ASN A 189 -8.84 9.71 -10.28
C ASN A 189 -8.34 8.47 -9.50
N GLY A 190 -8.17 8.60 -8.18
CA GLY A 190 -7.68 7.55 -7.29
C GLY A 190 -6.19 7.21 -7.43
N LEU A 191 -5.41 7.98 -8.20
CA LEU A 191 -3.97 7.80 -8.34
C LEU A 191 -3.22 8.90 -7.62
N LEU A 192 -2.20 8.54 -6.85
CA LEU A 192 -1.27 9.49 -6.22
C LEU A 192 -0.39 10.11 -7.31
N ILE A 193 -0.60 11.39 -7.63
CA ILE A 193 0.15 12.07 -8.69
C ILE A 193 1.31 12.91 -8.16
N GLU A 194 1.23 13.34 -6.91
CA GLU A 194 2.28 14.14 -6.26
C GLU A 194 2.27 13.86 -4.75
N ALA A 195 3.45 13.75 -4.16
CA ALA A 195 3.63 13.70 -2.71
C ALA A 195 4.72 14.68 -2.28
N THR A 196 4.52 15.36 -1.15
CA THR A 196 5.51 16.20 -0.51
C THR A 196 5.64 15.76 0.95
N TYR A 197 6.82 15.29 1.32
CA TYR A 197 7.16 14.87 2.67
C TYR A 197 8.07 15.89 3.31
N LYS A 198 7.68 16.40 4.46
CA LYS A 198 8.47 17.36 5.22
C LYS A 198 8.82 16.76 6.58
N LEU A 199 10.10 16.61 6.84
CA LEU A 199 10.63 16.17 8.12
C LEU A 199 11.67 17.19 8.60
N PHE A 200 11.36 17.94 9.66
CA PHE A 200 12.14 19.11 10.10
C PHE A 200 12.36 20.10 8.95
N ASP A 201 13.61 20.38 8.61
CA ASP A 201 13.98 21.30 7.52
C ASP A 201 14.15 20.61 6.15
N LEU A 202 14.02 19.28 6.11
CA LEU A 202 14.12 18.49 4.89
C LEU A 202 12.75 18.40 4.21
N THR A 203 12.73 18.73 2.93
CA THR A 203 11.53 18.56 2.10
C THR A 203 11.86 17.67 0.90
N THR A 204 11.05 16.64 0.73
CA THR A 204 11.13 15.73 -0.41
C THR A 204 9.83 15.82 -1.19
N LYS A 205 9.94 16.15 -2.47
CA LYS A 205 8.81 16.13 -3.41
C LYS A 205 8.97 14.95 -4.35
N ILE A 206 7.88 14.20 -4.58
CA ILE A 206 7.84 13.06 -5.51
C ILE A 206 6.68 13.29 -6.48
N ILE A 207 6.95 13.09 -7.77
CA ILE A 207 5.95 13.17 -8.86
C ILE A 207 5.82 11.78 -9.47
N PHE A 208 4.59 11.31 -9.63
CA PHE A 208 4.25 10.00 -10.19
C PHE A 208 3.57 10.15 -11.54
N LYS A 209 3.88 9.26 -12.48
CA LYS A 209 3.21 9.15 -13.79
C LYS A 209 2.70 7.74 -14.00
N TYR A 210 1.56 7.62 -14.65
CA TYR A 210 0.87 6.37 -14.90
C TYR A 210 0.49 6.22 -16.36
N ASP A 211 0.34 4.98 -16.81
CA ASP A 211 -0.24 4.65 -18.11
C ASP A 211 -1.79 4.67 -18.05
N GLU A 212 -2.41 4.44 -19.19
CA GLU A 212 -3.87 4.35 -19.32
C GLU A 212 -4.48 3.17 -18.54
N LYS A 213 -3.68 2.14 -18.25
CA LYS A 213 -4.05 1.00 -17.41
C LYS A 213 -3.81 1.24 -15.91
N ARG A 214 -3.42 2.48 -15.53
CA ARG A 214 -3.13 2.88 -14.14
C ARG A 214 -1.85 2.25 -13.55
N ASN A 215 -0.96 1.69 -14.37
CA ASN A 215 0.34 1.21 -13.91
C ASN A 215 1.31 2.38 -13.84
N MET A 216 2.14 2.42 -12.79
CA MET A 216 3.13 3.46 -12.60
C MET A 216 4.21 3.37 -13.69
N LEU A 217 4.39 4.43 -14.46
CA LEU A 217 5.45 4.53 -15.47
C LEU A 217 6.73 5.12 -14.90
N SER A 218 6.60 6.08 -14.00
CA SER A 218 7.77 6.69 -13.37
C SER A 218 7.44 7.32 -12.02
N GLU A 219 8.45 7.40 -11.18
CA GLU A 219 8.51 8.30 -10.02
C GLU A 219 9.75 9.18 -10.11
N GLN A 220 9.61 10.45 -9.76
CA GLN A 220 10.72 11.41 -9.74
C GLN A 220 10.78 12.12 -8.40
N LYS A 221 11.89 11.93 -7.68
CA LYS A 221 12.15 12.55 -6.39
C LYS A 221 12.93 13.84 -6.59
N ASN A 222 12.38 14.97 -6.17
CA ASN A 222 12.96 16.30 -6.33
C ASN A 222 13.39 16.54 -7.80
N ASN A 223 14.67 16.90 -8.00
CA ASN A 223 15.28 17.10 -9.31
C ASN A 223 16.17 15.91 -9.74
N GLU A 224 16.04 14.77 -9.06
CA GLU A 224 16.79 13.56 -9.41
C GLU A 224 16.25 12.95 -10.72
N ALA A 225 17.05 12.11 -11.35
CA ALA A 225 16.59 11.36 -12.50
C ALA A 225 15.43 10.43 -12.11
N PRO A 226 14.40 10.31 -12.94
CA PRO A 226 13.25 9.48 -12.62
C PRO A 226 13.63 8.00 -12.58
N THR A 227 13.01 7.28 -11.64
CA THR A 227 12.90 5.83 -11.66
C THR A 227 11.82 5.45 -12.67
N LEU A 228 12.11 4.49 -13.55
CA LEU A 228 11.24 4.03 -14.64
C LEU A 228 10.76 2.62 -14.36
N TYR A 229 9.50 2.34 -14.73
CA TYR A 229 8.84 1.05 -14.58
C TYR A 229 8.39 0.55 -15.95
N LEU A 230 8.86 -0.63 -16.36
CA LEU A 230 8.48 -1.30 -17.60
C LEU A 230 7.76 -2.59 -17.27
N TYR A 231 6.65 -2.84 -17.94
CA TYR A 231 5.75 -3.96 -17.69
C TYR A 231 5.69 -4.90 -18.89
N GLU A 232 5.72 -6.20 -18.61
CA GLU A 232 5.31 -7.27 -19.51
C GLU A 232 4.01 -7.86 -18.96
N TYR A 233 3.08 -8.25 -19.86
CA TYR A 233 1.73 -8.68 -19.47
C TYR A 233 1.40 -10.05 -20.05
N ASP A 234 0.51 -10.78 -19.36
CA ASP A 234 -0.15 -11.96 -19.88
C ASP A 234 -1.41 -11.62 -20.71
N THR A 235 -2.08 -12.64 -21.19
CA THR A 235 -3.30 -12.52 -22.02
C THR A 235 -4.51 -11.98 -21.24
N GLU A 236 -4.53 -12.11 -19.92
CA GLU A 236 -5.56 -11.56 -19.02
C GLU A 236 -5.28 -10.10 -18.64
N GLY A 237 -4.13 -9.55 -19.07
CA GLY A 237 -3.71 -8.18 -18.80
C GLY A 237 -3.03 -7.97 -17.45
N ASN A 238 -2.72 -9.03 -16.70
CA ASN A 238 -1.92 -8.93 -15.49
C ASN A 238 -0.44 -8.82 -15.80
N PRO A 239 0.34 -8.04 -15.05
CA PRO A 239 1.79 -8.02 -15.20
C PRO A 239 2.39 -9.41 -14.97
N THR A 240 3.32 -9.81 -15.85
CA THR A 240 4.18 -11.01 -15.68
C THR A 240 5.58 -10.64 -15.24
N LYS A 241 5.99 -9.41 -15.57
CA LYS A 241 7.28 -8.87 -15.17
C LYS A 241 7.23 -7.36 -15.07
N ILE A 242 7.92 -6.82 -14.07
CA ILE A 242 8.12 -5.39 -13.89
C ILE A 242 9.63 -5.16 -13.77
N THR A 243 10.18 -4.36 -14.68
CA THR A 243 11.58 -3.96 -14.65
C THR A 243 11.68 -2.54 -14.13
N ILE A 244 12.50 -2.29 -13.13
CA ILE A 244 12.69 -0.99 -12.48
C ILE A 244 14.12 -0.53 -12.74
N SER A 245 14.27 0.67 -13.32
CA SER A 245 15.56 1.25 -13.66
C SER A 245 15.59 2.75 -13.36
N ASN A 246 16.77 3.33 -13.26
CA ASN A 246 16.94 4.78 -13.18
C ASN A 246 17.25 5.34 -14.56
N ALA A 247 16.66 6.47 -14.94
CA ALA A 247 16.84 7.06 -16.28
C ALA A 247 18.29 7.47 -16.59
N GLN A 248 19.12 7.73 -15.57
CA GLN A 248 20.55 8.05 -15.73
C GLN A 248 21.45 6.82 -15.64
N ASN A 249 20.95 5.70 -15.13
CA ASN A 249 21.70 4.47 -15.01
C ASN A 249 21.00 3.39 -15.84
N PRO A 250 21.58 2.93 -16.97
CA PRO A 250 20.98 1.92 -17.83
C PRO A 250 20.89 0.54 -17.18
N TYR A 251 21.52 0.35 -16.03
CA TYR A 251 21.43 -0.90 -15.30
C TYR A 251 20.05 -1.05 -14.63
N VAL A 252 19.51 -2.26 -14.66
CA VAL A 252 18.29 -2.61 -13.96
C VAL A 252 18.55 -2.55 -12.45
N ASN A 253 17.76 -1.76 -11.71
CA ASN A 253 17.89 -1.66 -10.26
C ASN A 253 17.14 -2.78 -9.55
N SER A 254 15.99 -3.19 -10.11
CA SER A 254 15.15 -4.25 -9.54
C SER A 254 14.33 -4.92 -10.63
N GLU A 255 13.94 -6.16 -10.40
CA GLU A 255 13.03 -6.94 -11.23
C GLU A 255 11.99 -7.61 -10.36
N ILE A 256 10.74 -7.55 -10.75
CA ILE A 256 9.64 -8.28 -10.11
C ILE A 256 9.10 -9.26 -11.14
N ARG A 257 9.16 -10.54 -10.84
CA ARG A 257 8.51 -11.60 -11.61
C ARG A 257 7.17 -11.92 -10.99
N VAL A 258 6.15 -12.00 -11.81
CA VAL A 258 4.77 -12.23 -11.36
C VAL A 258 4.21 -13.48 -12.02
N LYS A 259 3.65 -14.35 -11.20
CA LYS A 259 2.89 -15.52 -11.66
C LYS A 259 1.45 -15.37 -11.17
N SER A 260 0.49 -15.50 -12.09
CA SER A 260 -0.93 -15.40 -11.79
C SER A 260 -1.63 -16.73 -12.05
N THR A 261 -2.61 -17.07 -11.22
CA THR A 261 -3.57 -18.14 -11.51
C THR A 261 -4.97 -17.54 -11.60
N TYR A 262 -5.82 -18.15 -12.42
CA TYR A 262 -7.15 -17.64 -12.75
C TYR A 262 -8.23 -18.66 -12.45
N SER A 263 -9.42 -18.20 -12.09
CA SER A 263 -10.59 -19.08 -12.00
C SER A 263 -11.24 -19.25 -13.37
N ASP A 264 -11.63 -20.48 -13.67
CA ASP A 264 -12.44 -20.80 -14.85
C ASP A 264 -13.93 -20.39 -14.70
N PHE A 265 -14.32 -19.86 -13.53
CA PHE A 265 -15.72 -19.70 -13.12
C PHE A 265 -16.28 -18.27 -13.20
N MET A 266 -15.83 -17.43 -14.15
CA MET A 266 -16.52 -16.17 -14.43
C MET A 266 -17.05 -16.13 -15.86
N THR A 267 -17.91 -17.09 -16.22
CA THR A 267 -18.83 -16.98 -17.36
C THR A 267 -20.24 -17.23 -16.84
N ASN A 268 -20.82 -16.22 -16.18
CA ASN A 268 -22.29 -16.04 -16.10
C ASN A 268 -22.60 -14.61 -15.71
#